data_0145b632ea5e9b5bfbf485b0eef12107
#
_entry.id   0145b632ea5e9b5bfbf485b0eef12107
#
_cell.length_a   1.000
_cell.length_b   1.000
_cell.length_c   1.000
_cell.angle_alpha   90.00
_cell.angle_beta   90.00
_cell.angle_gamma   90.00
#
_symmetry.space_group_name_H-M   'P 1'
#
loop_
_entity.id
_entity.type
_entity.pdbx_description
1 polymer ?
#
loop_
_entity_poly.entity_id
_entity_poly.type
_entity_poly.pdbx_seq_one_letter_code
_entity_poly.pdbx_strand_id
1 'polypeptide(L)'
;MQTSYSQPLDHAWRRMKTLLFHPFDLGRWFVLGFTAWLAQLAGGYSGGGGEKVQIFNDWDEGFFQNWSGGALETARNFFDYPWAFMLAGMIFLGVLLIWLVVLWLSSRGHFMFLDNLVHSRTEVKMPWSEFSSQGDSLFLWQVVYSLIVLLLMGSLLAVGILTFFPVLALEPPLAATLPLVILAGTVGFILVVALVFIDFFLTGFVVPIMYRHGISTTEAWKRFIPLFRENPGAFVLFGLLYFGVMLVGWVLFFVGGLVTCCIGLILMAIPYIGTVITLPVHTFARFLSVEFLGQFGDDFRLLQPLNDVPDHPYGSGSGSGEVQGDGTVVRPEDVGQDPGGDQPGPENP
;
A
#
# COMPACT_ATOMS: atom_id res chain seq x y z
N MET A 1 -16.97 -0.49 -22.77
CA MET A 1 -16.81 0.88 -22.21
C MET A 1 -15.45 1.42 -22.66
N GLN A 2 -15.39 2.70 -23.13
CA GLN A 2 -14.10 3.32 -23.41
C GLN A 2 -13.52 3.83 -22.08
N THR A 3 -12.52 3.13 -21.56
CA THR A 3 -11.79 3.57 -20.36
C THR A 3 -10.88 4.74 -20.73
N SER A 4 -11.01 5.85 -20.05
CA SER A 4 -10.11 7.00 -20.20
C SER A 4 -8.98 6.91 -19.17
N TYR A 5 -7.75 7.17 -19.60
CA TYR A 5 -6.58 7.23 -18.70
C TYR A 5 -6.20 8.67 -18.37
N SER A 6 -6.52 9.62 -19.25
CA SER A 6 -6.18 11.03 -19.07
C SER A 6 -7.06 11.71 -18.03
N GLN A 7 -8.35 11.36 -17.96
CA GLN A 7 -9.29 11.96 -16.98
C GLN A 7 -8.89 11.64 -15.53
N PRO A 8 -8.65 10.36 -15.13
CA PRO A 8 -8.18 10.06 -13.78
C PRO A 8 -6.88 10.76 -13.43
N LEU A 9 -5.98 10.91 -14.41
CA LEU A 9 -4.70 11.59 -14.20
C LEU A 9 -4.88 13.06 -13.86
N ASP A 10 -5.72 13.78 -14.64
CA ASP A 10 -6.02 15.20 -14.41
C ASP A 10 -6.78 15.41 -13.09
N HIS A 11 -7.80 14.56 -12.83
CA HIS A 11 -8.57 14.63 -11.59
C HIS A 11 -7.70 14.36 -10.36
N ALA A 12 -6.88 13.31 -10.40
CA ALA A 12 -5.96 12.98 -9.30
C ALA A 12 -4.97 14.10 -9.03
N TRP A 13 -4.44 14.73 -10.10
CA TRP A 13 -3.52 15.86 -9.97
C TRP A 13 -4.18 17.08 -9.34
N ARG A 14 -5.36 17.45 -9.78
CA ARG A 14 -6.12 18.57 -9.22
C ARG A 14 -6.47 18.34 -7.76
N ARG A 15 -6.99 17.16 -7.40
CA ARG A 15 -7.32 16.81 -6.02
C ARG A 15 -6.09 16.82 -5.11
N MET A 16 -4.99 16.21 -5.53
CA MET A 16 -3.75 16.23 -4.78
C MET A 16 -3.28 17.67 -4.54
N LYS A 17 -3.28 18.51 -5.60
CA LYS A 17 -2.88 19.89 -5.52
C LYS A 17 -3.77 20.71 -4.58
N THR A 18 -5.08 20.53 -4.66
CA THR A 18 -6.05 21.21 -3.78
C THR A 18 -5.88 20.75 -2.33
N LEU A 19 -5.75 19.46 -2.08
CA LEU A 19 -5.63 18.92 -0.72
C LEU A 19 -4.34 19.35 -0.02
N LEU A 20 -3.20 19.33 -0.71
CA LEU A 20 -1.89 19.54 -0.10
C LEU A 20 -1.41 20.99 -0.14
N PHE A 21 -1.83 21.77 -1.14
CA PHE A 21 -1.27 23.09 -1.39
C PHE A 21 -2.28 24.23 -1.26
N HIS A 22 -3.60 23.96 -1.09
CA HIS A 22 -4.60 24.99 -0.96
C HIS A 22 -5.56 24.73 0.22
N PRO A 23 -5.37 25.38 1.38
CA PRO A 23 -4.19 26.14 1.82
C PRO A 23 -3.04 25.22 2.23
N PHE A 24 -1.81 25.67 2.05
CA PHE A 24 -0.64 24.94 2.52
C PHE A 24 -0.55 25.01 4.04
N ASP A 25 -0.62 23.84 4.69
CA ASP A 25 -0.53 23.69 6.14
C ASP A 25 0.40 22.53 6.49
N LEU A 26 1.52 22.84 7.12
CA LEU A 26 2.49 21.84 7.58
C LEU A 26 1.89 20.84 8.57
N GLY A 27 0.99 21.28 9.46
CA GLY A 27 0.32 20.38 10.40
C GLY A 27 -0.45 19.27 9.68
N ARG A 28 -1.18 19.63 8.62
CA ARG A 28 -1.89 18.68 7.75
C ARG A 28 -0.92 17.74 7.05
N TRP A 29 0.19 18.25 6.55
CA TRP A 29 1.21 17.44 5.89
C TRP A 29 1.76 16.37 6.82
N PHE A 30 2.04 16.73 8.09
CA PHE A 30 2.52 15.75 9.07
C PHE A 30 1.46 14.71 9.41
N VAL A 31 0.20 15.07 9.61
CA VAL A 31 -0.86 14.11 9.92
C VAL A 31 -1.13 13.19 8.72
N LEU A 32 -1.27 13.72 7.50
CA LEU A 32 -1.43 12.93 6.28
C LEU A 32 -0.20 12.05 6.02
N GLY A 33 1.00 12.61 6.21
CA GLY A 33 2.25 11.88 6.11
C GLY A 33 2.33 10.71 7.10
N PHE A 34 1.82 10.89 8.32
CA PHE A 34 1.75 9.84 9.33
C PHE A 34 0.82 8.69 8.89
N THR A 35 -0.37 9.00 8.42
CA THR A 35 -1.31 7.96 7.94
C THR A 35 -0.81 7.28 6.67
N ALA A 36 -0.14 8.00 5.78
CA ALA A 36 0.52 7.45 4.61
C ALA A 36 1.71 6.55 5.00
N TRP A 37 2.50 6.97 5.99
CA TRP A 37 3.60 6.17 6.52
C TRP A 37 3.10 4.87 7.17
N LEU A 38 2.06 4.94 7.99
CA LEU A 38 1.42 3.75 8.55
C LEU A 38 0.95 2.79 7.47
N ALA A 39 0.29 3.29 6.43
CA ALA A 39 -0.19 2.49 5.32
C ALA A 39 0.94 1.74 4.59
N GLN A 40 2.13 2.30 4.55
CA GLN A 40 3.28 1.76 3.82
C GLN A 40 4.25 0.95 4.67
N LEU A 41 4.05 0.89 5.99
CA LEU A 41 4.94 0.21 6.92
C LEU A 41 5.23 -1.25 6.54
N ALA A 42 4.21 -1.98 6.08
CA ALA A 42 4.35 -3.38 5.70
C ALA A 42 4.89 -3.58 4.27
N GLY A 43 4.68 -2.59 3.38
CA GLY A 43 5.08 -2.67 1.98
C GLY A 43 6.56 -2.39 1.69
N GLY A 44 7.36 -2.11 2.71
CA GLY A 44 8.78 -1.77 2.54
C GLY A 44 9.04 -0.42 1.84
N TYR A 45 7.98 0.30 1.46
CA TYR A 45 8.03 1.64 0.87
C TYR A 45 7.92 2.76 1.92
N SER A 46 8.14 2.44 3.19
CA SER A 46 8.23 3.50 4.18
C SER A 46 9.46 4.34 3.83
N GLY A 47 9.24 5.51 3.28
CA GLY A 47 10.16 6.46 2.66
C GLY A 47 11.46 6.84 3.36
N GLY A 48 12.06 5.90 3.99
CA GLY A 48 13.47 5.85 4.26
C GLY A 48 14.06 5.03 3.13
N GLY A 49 14.97 5.61 2.37
CA GLY A 49 15.82 4.83 1.51
C GLY A 49 16.24 3.62 2.33
N GLY A 50 15.70 2.44 1.96
CA GLY A 50 16.20 1.25 2.58
C GLY A 50 17.69 1.42 2.56
N GLU A 51 18.32 1.40 3.71
CA GLU A 51 19.72 1.07 3.70
C GLU A 51 19.77 -0.15 2.79
N LYS A 52 20.13 0.09 1.55
CA LYS A 52 20.75 -0.95 0.79
C LYS A 52 21.98 -1.19 1.64
N VAL A 53 21.73 -2.10 2.58
CA VAL A 53 22.79 -2.61 3.43
C VAL A 53 23.93 -2.76 2.46
N GLN A 54 25.04 -2.10 2.70
CA GLN A 54 26.28 -2.16 1.91
C GLN A 54 26.82 -3.59 1.82
N ILE A 55 25.97 -4.60 2.06
CA ILE A 55 26.21 -6.02 1.85
C ILE A 55 26.61 -6.32 0.41
N PHE A 56 26.23 -5.46 -0.56
CA PHE A 56 26.51 -5.75 -1.97
C PHE A 56 27.78 -5.09 -2.55
N ASN A 57 28.45 -4.19 -1.81
CA ASN A 57 29.66 -3.56 -2.33
C ASN A 57 30.95 -4.33 -2.03
N ASP A 58 30.93 -5.29 -1.07
CA ASP A 58 32.08 -6.10 -0.70
C ASP A 58 31.93 -7.57 -1.17
N TRP A 59 31.32 -7.77 -2.34
CA TRP A 59 31.25 -9.08 -2.99
C TRP A 59 32.59 -9.38 -3.69
N ASP A 60 33.67 -9.28 -2.94
CA ASP A 60 34.97 -9.80 -3.34
C ASP A 60 34.95 -11.34 -3.24
N GLU A 61 35.70 -12.02 -4.09
CA GLU A 61 35.82 -13.51 -4.07
C GLU A 61 36.16 -14.06 -2.68
N GLY A 62 36.83 -13.24 -1.86
CA GLY A 62 37.10 -13.54 -0.45
C GLY A 62 35.86 -13.58 0.47
N PHE A 63 34.76 -12.86 0.15
CA PHE A 63 33.54 -12.89 0.94
C PHE A 63 32.85 -14.25 0.85
N PHE A 64 32.75 -14.84 -0.35
CA PHE A 64 32.14 -16.16 -0.52
C PHE A 64 32.97 -17.29 0.09
N GLN A 65 34.30 -17.22 0.02
CA GLN A 65 35.19 -18.21 0.67
C GLN A 65 35.13 -18.09 2.19
N ASN A 66 35.15 -16.87 2.74
CA ASN A 66 35.02 -16.66 4.19
C ASN A 66 33.58 -16.94 4.66
N TRP A 67 32.54 -16.61 3.91
CA TRP A 67 31.15 -16.86 4.29
C TRP A 67 30.83 -18.35 4.27
N SER A 68 31.23 -19.10 3.25
CA SER A 68 30.98 -20.54 3.18
C SER A 68 31.79 -21.35 4.22
N GLY A 69 33.03 -20.98 4.46
CA GLY A 69 33.87 -21.61 5.50
C GLY A 69 33.42 -21.23 6.92
N GLY A 70 33.28 -19.91 7.18
CA GLY A 70 32.90 -19.41 8.49
C GLY A 70 31.44 -19.66 8.85
N ALA A 71 30.50 -19.63 7.90
CA ALA A 71 29.09 -19.90 8.17
C ALA A 71 28.84 -21.39 8.51
N LEU A 72 29.53 -22.32 7.83
CA LEU A 72 29.44 -23.76 8.15
C LEU A 72 30.07 -24.06 9.49
N GLU A 73 31.22 -23.45 9.81
CA GLU A 73 31.88 -23.61 11.09
C GLU A 73 31.09 -22.95 12.22
N THR A 74 30.57 -21.77 12.01
CA THR A 74 29.67 -21.08 12.94
C THR A 74 28.36 -21.86 13.13
N ALA A 75 27.76 -22.40 12.06
CA ALA A 75 26.58 -23.24 12.16
C ALA A 75 26.89 -24.53 12.93
N ARG A 76 28.03 -25.18 12.66
CA ARG A 76 28.44 -26.38 13.36
C ARG A 76 28.66 -26.11 14.86
N ASN A 77 29.36 -25.03 15.19
CA ASN A 77 29.57 -24.61 16.58
C ASN A 77 28.27 -24.14 17.25
N PHE A 78 27.31 -23.61 16.48
CA PHE A 78 25.99 -23.21 16.98
C PHE A 78 25.18 -24.44 17.45
N PHE A 79 25.30 -25.58 16.77
CA PHE A 79 24.63 -26.82 17.15
C PHE A 79 25.19 -27.45 18.43
N ASP A 80 26.43 -27.09 18.84
CA ASP A 80 27.06 -27.61 20.06
C ASP A 80 26.58 -26.86 21.34
N TYR A 81 25.89 -25.73 21.20
CA TYR A 81 25.40 -24.91 22.33
C TYR A 81 23.86 -24.87 22.40
N PRO A 82 23.22 -25.69 23.26
CA PRO A 82 21.74 -25.70 23.39
C PRO A 82 21.14 -24.32 23.71
N TRP A 83 21.83 -23.46 24.45
CA TRP A 83 21.36 -22.10 24.77
C TRP A 83 21.29 -21.18 23.54
N ALA A 84 22.12 -21.42 22.53
CA ALA A 84 22.12 -20.65 21.30
C ALA A 84 20.82 -20.85 20.51
N PHE A 85 20.25 -22.06 20.51
CA PHE A 85 18.93 -22.33 19.94
C PHE A 85 17.80 -21.58 20.66
N MET A 86 17.89 -21.55 22.01
CA MET A 86 16.90 -20.79 22.80
C MET A 86 16.99 -19.29 22.50
N LEU A 87 18.19 -18.74 22.40
CA LEU A 87 18.43 -17.34 22.06
C LEU A 87 17.94 -17.02 20.64
N ALA A 88 18.31 -17.86 19.66
CA ALA A 88 17.84 -17.69 18.27
C ALA A 88 16.31 -17.80 18.17
N GLY A 89 15.70 -18.75 18.87
CA GLY A 89 14.26 -18.89 18.95
C GLY A 89 13.57 -17.67 19.57
N MET A 90 14.16 -17.10 20.62
CA MET A 90 13.66 -15.89 21.26
C MET A 90 13.77 -14.67 20.32
N ILE A 91 14.90 -14.51 19.63
CA ILE A 91 15.10 -13.45 18.64
C ILE A 91 14.12 -13.62 17.49
N PHE A 92 13.98 -14.83 16.95
CA PHE A 92 13.04 -15.14 15.88
C PHE A 92 11.59 -14.81 16.27
N LEU A 93 11.17 -15.21 17.48
CA LEU A 93 9.85 -14.90 18.01
C LEU A 93 9.65 -13.39 18.16
N GLY A 94 10.66 -12.68 18.68
CA GLY A 94 10.63 -11.21 18.78
C GLY A 94 10.47 -10.53 17.44
N VAL A 95 11.24 -10.92 16.44
CA VAL A 95 11.16 -10.41 15.06
C VAL A 95 9.79 -10.72 14.46
N LEU A 96 9.27 -11.95 14.67
CA LEU A 96 7.95 -12.35 14.19
C LEU A 96 6.84 -11.50 14.81
N LEU A 97 6.89 -11.24 16.11
CA LEU A 97 5.92 -10.39 16.81
C LEU A 97 5.97 -8.94 16.28
N ILE A 98 7.17 -8.38 16.13
CA ILE A 98 7.34 -7.03 15.56
C ILE A 98 6.74 -6.98 14.15
N TRP A 99 7.04 -7.97 13.32
CA TRP A 99 6.51 -8.05 11.97
C TRP A 99 4.97 -8.14 11.93
N LEU A 100 4.35 -8.95 12.80
CA LEU A 100 2.89 -9.01 12.92
C LEU A 100 2.28 -7.68 13.38
N VAL A 101 2.92 -6.98 14.33
CA VAL A 101 2.48 -5.65 14.77
C VAL A 101 2.58 -4.64 13.62
N VAL A 102 3.65 -4.67 12.85
CA VAL A 102 3.85 -3.80 11.67
C VAL A 102 2.77 -4.06 10.62
N LEU A 103 2.47 -5.32 10.30
CA LEU A 103 1.38 -5.68 9.38
C LEU A 103 0.02 -5.19 9.88
N TRP A 104 -0.27 -5.38 11.18
CA TRP A 104 -1.53 -4.93 11.78
C TRP A 104 -1.67 -3.41 11.74
N LEU A 105 -0.59 -2.69 12.03
CA LEU A 105 -0.56 -1.24 11.99
C LEU A 105 -0.75 -0.71 10.55
N SER A 106 -0.08 -1.34 9.59
CA SER A 106 -0.17 -1.00 8.17
C SER A 106 -1.57 -1.24 7.61
N SER A 107 -2.21 -2.36 7.95
CA SER A 107 -3.55 -2.67 7.48
C SER A 107 -4.57 -1.60 7.89
N ARG A 108 -4.50 -1.10 9.11
CA ARG A 108 -5.34 0.03 9.58
C ARG A 108 -4.93 1.36 8.95
N GLY A 109 -3.64 1.57 8.75
CA GLY A 109 -3.08 2.76 8.09
C GLY A 109 -3.65 3.00 6.70
N HIS A 110 -3.90 1.94 5.92
CA HIS A 110 -4.50 2.05 4.58
C HIS A 110 -5.89 2.69 4.60
N PHE A 111 -6.74 2.33 5.58
CA PHE A 111 -8.09 2.91 5.71
C PHE A 111 -8.04 4.34 6.24
N MET A 112 -7.16 4.62 7.21
CA MET A 112 -6.98 5.97 7.75
C MET A 112 -6.49 6.94 6.68
N PHE A 113 -5.51 6.53 5.88
CA PHE A 113 -5.01 7.36 4.79
C PHE A 113 -6.09 7.60 3.73
N LEU A 114 -6.83 6.55 3.34
CA LEU A 114 -7.92 6.68 2.37
C LEU A 114 -9.05 7.57 2.87
N ASP A 115 -9.47 7.41 4.13
CA ASP A 115 -10.53 8.22 4.73
C ASP A 115 -10.16 9.71 4.78
N ASN A 116 -8.94 10.02 5.18
CA ASN A 116 -8.44 11.39 5.18
C ASN A 116 -8.42 12.00 3.79
N LEU A 117 -8.13 11.21 2.74
CA LEU A 117 -8.18 11.68 1.36
C LEU A 117 -9.60 11.91 0.87
N VAL A 118 -10.51 10.98 1.15
CA VAL A 118 -11.91 11.05 0.69
C VAL A 118 -12.64 12.23 1.32
N HIS A 119 -12.48 12.43 2.63
CA HIS A 119 -13.16 13.50 3.37
C HIS A 119 -12.34 14.79 3.47
N SER A 120 -11.15 14.86 2.87
CA SER A 120 -10.24 16.01 2.94
C SER A 120 -9.97 16.48 4.38
N ARG A 121 -9.93 15.55 5.34
CA ARG A 121 -9.70 15.82 6.77
C ARG A 121 -8.35 15.24 7.21
N THR A 122 -7.93 15.60 8.42
CA THR A 122 -6.66 15.21 9.01
C THR A 122 -6.90 14.63 10.40
N GLU A 123 -7.67 13.56 10.43
CA GLU A 123 -8.03 12.88 11.66
C GLU A 123 -7.38 11.49 11.73
N VAL A 124 -6.94 11.11 12.93
CA VAL A 124 -6.32 9.80 13.19
C VAL A 124 -7.25 8.93 14.03
N LYS A 125 -7.88 9.53 15.06
CA LYS A 125 -8.60 8.79 16.09
C LYS A 125 -9.92 8.19 15.59
N MET A 126 -10.67 8.94 14.81
CA MET A 126 -11.99 8.53 14.32
C MET A 126 -11.88 7.37 13.30
N PRO A 127 -11.06 7.48 12.21
CA PRO A 127 -10.91 6.39 11.26
C PRO A 127 -10.29 5.12 11.87
N TRP A 128 -9.43 5.27 12.89
CA TRP A 128 -8.84 4.14 13.61
C TRP A 128 -9.87 3.22 14.24
N SER A 129 -10.93 3.78 14.84
CA SER A 129 -11.99 3.01 15.49
C SER A 129 -13.05 2.53 14.51
N GLU A 130 -13.41 3.36 13.54
CA GLU A 130 -14.48 3.10 12.57
C GLU A 130 -14.14 1.93 11.63
N PHE A 131 -12.91 1.91 11.10
CA PHE A 131 -12.48 0.87 10.16
C PHE A 131 -11.71 -0.28 10.82
N SER A 132 -11.91 -0.54 12.12
CA SER A 132 -11.20 -1.60 12.83
C SER A 132 -11.49 -2.99 12.26
N SER A 133 -12.74 -3.31 11.95
CA SER A 133 -13.15 -4.61 11.41
C SER A 133 -12.56 -4.87 10.01
N GLN A 134 -12.59 -3.85 9.14
CA GLN A 134 -12.00 -3.93 7.80
C GLN A 134 -10.47 -4.04 7.87
N GLY A 135 -9.85 -3.28 8.79
CA GLY A 135 -8.42 -3.36 9.06
C GLY A 135 -7.98 -4.75 9.54
N ASP A 136 -8.74 -5.36 10.44
CA ASP A 136 -8.43 -6.70 10.94
C ASP A 136 -8.63 -7.79 9.86
N SER A 137 -9.64 -7.63 9.00
CA SER A 137 -9.83 -8.51 7.83
C SER A 137 -8.68 -8.38 6.82
N LEU A 138 -8.21 -7.16 6.56
CA LEU A 138 -7.07 -6.90 5.69
C LEU A 138 -5.78 -7.47 6.29
N PHE A 139 -5.57 -7.29 7.59
CA PHE A 139 -4.43 -7.85 8.32
C PHE A 139 -4.35 -9.37 8.17
N LEU A 140 -5.46 -10.09 8.42
CA LEU A 140 -5.47 -11.54 8.28
C LEU A 140 -5.14 -11.97 6.85
N TRP A 141 -5.70 -11.29 5.86
CA TRP A 141 -5.38 -11.54 4.45
C TRP A 141 -3.89 -11.29 4.14
N GLN A 142 -3.33 -10.19 4.64
CA GLN A 142 -1.91 -9.86 4.46
C GLN A 142 -0.98 -10.88 5.11
N VAL A 143 -1.33 -11.42 6.29
CA VAL A 143 -0.56 -12.49 6.94
C VAL A 143 -0.54 -13.74 6.07
N VAL A 144 -1.70 -14.19 5.58
CA VAL A 144 -1.78 -15.36 4.70
C VAL A 144 -1.01 -15.12 3.39
N TYR A 145 -1.19 -13.94 2.79
CA TYR A 145 -0.46 -13.55 1.58
C TYR A 145 1.07 -13.55 1.80
N SER A 146 1.54 -12.96 2.89
CA SER A 146 2.96 -12.91 3.22
C SER A 146 3.56 -14.31 3.46
N LEU A 147 2.80 -15.22 4.06
CA LEU A 147 3.23 -16.63 4.20
C LEU A 147 3.34 -17.32 2.83
N ILE A 148 2.40 -17.09 1.94
CA ILE A 148 2.47 -17.61 0.57
C ILE A 148 3.68 -17.05 -0.16
N VAL A 149 3.91 -15.73 -0.08
CA VAL A 149 5.09 -15.07 -0.67
C VAL A 149 6.38 -15.65 -0.10
N LEU A 150 6.46 -15.83 1.23
CA LEU A 150 7.63 -16.39 1.90
C LEU A 150 7.93 -17.81 1.40
N LEU A 151 6.91 -18.67 1.29
CA LEU A 151 7.05 -20.04 0.78
C LEU A 151 7.47 -20.06 -0.69
N LEU A 152 6.86 -19.22 -1.53
CA LEU A 152 7.20 -19.14 -2.95
C LEU A 152 8.60 -18.58 -3.16
N MET A 153 8.96 -17.50 -2.46
CA MET A 153 10.29 -16.92 -2.55
C MET A 153 11.36 -17.84 -1.95
N GLY A 154 11.06 -18.50 -0.83
CA GLY A 154 11.94 -19.49 -0.22
C GLY A 154 12.18 -20.69 -1.12
N SER A 155 11.13 -21.20 -1.80
CA SER A 155 11.28 -22.30 -2.76
C SER A 155 12.08 -21.88 -3.99
N LEU A 156 11.86 -20.66 -4.50
CA LEU A 156 12.62 -20.10 -5.63
C LEU A 156 14.10 -19.93 -5.26
N LEU A 157 14.38 -19.43 -4.05
CA LEU A 157 15.74 -19.31 -3.54
C LEU A 157 16.41 -20.69 -3.38
N ALA A 158 15.69 -21.67 -2.83
CA ALA A 158 16.19 -23.03 -2.70
C ALA A 158 16.52 -23.67 -4.07
N VAL A 159 15.63 -23.52 -5.06
CA VAL A 159 15.88 -23.95 -6.43
C VAL A 159 17.08 -23.19 -7.02
N GLY A 160 17.20 -21.89 -6.79
CA GLY A 160 18.34 -21.09 -7.21
C GLY A 160 19.65 -21.63 -6.62
N ILE A 161 19.70 -21.88 -5.32
CA ILE A 161 20.89 -22.44 -4.67
C ILE A 161 21.22 -23.84 -5.23
N LEU A 162 20.23 -24.73 -5.32
CA LEU A 162 20.43 -26.09 -5.84
C LEU A 162 20.88 -26.13 -7.31
N THR A 163 20.50 -25.15 -8.10
CA THR A 163 20.93 -25.04 -9.53
C THR A 163 22.28 -24.36 -9.68
N PHE A 164 22.58 -23.35 -8.86
CA PHE A 164 23.81 -22.57 -8.95
C PHE A 164 25.00 -23.25 -8.25
N PHE A 165 24.76 -23.94 -7.13
CA PHE A 165 25.82 -24.58 -6.35
C PHE A 165 26.60 -25.64 -7.14
N PRO A 166 25.96 -26.58 -7.90
CA PRO A 166 26.69 -27.50 -8.77
C PRO A 166 27.44 -26.80 -9.91
N VAL A 167 26.94 -25.65 -10.41
CA VAL A 167 27.62 -24.87 -11.46
C VAL A 167 28.92 -24.30 -10.94
N LEU A 168 28.94 -23.80 -9.71
CA LEU A 168 30.16 -23.29 -9.06
C LEU A 168 31.12 -24.39 -8.64
N ALA A 169 30.61 -25.56 -8.19
CA ALA A 169 31.42 -26.64 -7.64
C ALA A 169 32.00 -27.60 -8.69
N LEU A 170 31.31 -27.83 -9.82
CA LEU A 170 31.65 -28.84 -10.84
C LEU A 170 32.11 -28.24 -12.17
N GLU A 171 32.08 -26.92 -12.30
CA GLU A 171 32.44 -26.18 -13.56
C GLU A 171 31.88 -26.82 -14.83
N PRO A 172 30.58 -27.19 -14.87
CA PRO A 172 29.99 -27.79 -16.05
C PRO A 172 30.06 -26.83 -17.24
N PRO A 173 30.06 -27.36 -18.48
CA PRO A 173 30.11 -26.50 -19.68
C PRO A 173 28.92 -25.51 -19.65
N LEU A 174 29.20 -24.24 -19.91
CA LEU A 174 28.25 -23.13 -19.90
C LEU A 174 26.99 -23.42 -20.72
N ALA A 175 27.12 -24.15 -21.82
CA ALA A 175 26.04 -24.56 -22.70
C ALA A 175 24.99 -25.48 -21.99
N ALA A 176 25.40 -26.23 -20.98
CA ALA A 176 24.50 -27.13 -20.25
C ALA A 176 23.74 -26.41 -19.12
N THR A 177 24.33 -25.38 -18.51
CA THR A 177 23.79 -24.67 -17.35
C THR A 177 22.97 -23.45 -17.73
N LEU A 178 23.35 -22.75 -18.81
CA LEU A 178 22.70 -21.52 -19.26
C LEU A 178 21.18 -21.66 -19.48
N PRO A 179 20.66 -22.72 -20.16
CA PRO A 179 19.20 -22.86 -20.34
C PRO A 179 18.44 -23.00 -19.02
N LEU A 180 18.99 -23.71 -18.04
CA LEU A 180 18.36 -23.91 -16.74
C LEU A 180 18.32 -22.61 -15.91
N VAL A 181 19.40 -21.84 -15.94
CA VAL A 181 19.49 -20.53 -15.27
C VAL A 181 18.50 -19.54 -15.91
N ILE A 182 18.42 -19.50 -17.24
CA ILE A 182 17.46 -18.65 -17.95
C ILE A 182 16.02 -19.06 -17.60
N LEU A 183 15.72 -20.34 -17.61
CA LEU A 183 14.38 -20.84 -17.27
C LEU A 183 13.99 -20.48 -15.83
N ALA A 184 14.86 -20.78 -14.86
CA ALA A 184 14.62 -20.45 -13.45
C ALA A 184 14.48 -18.94 -13.24
N GLY A 185 15.33 -18.13 -13.87
CA GLY A 185 15.24 -16.67 -13.82
C GLY A 185 13.95 -16.13 -14.43
N THR A 186 13.53 -16.68 -15.58
CA THR A 186 12.27 -16.27 -16.23
C THR A 186 11.05 -16.62 -15.40
N VAL A 187 10.99 -17.84 -14.87
CA VAL A 187 9.90 -18.27 -13.97
C VAL A 187 9.87 -17.42 -12.71
N GLY A 188 11.03 -17.18 -12.11
CA GLY A 188 11.16 -16.32 -10.94
C GLY A 188 10.70 -14.88 -11.23
N PHE A 189 11.10 -14.32 -12.36
CA PHE A 189 10.68 -12.97 -12.76
C PHE A 189 9.16 -12.88 -12.94
N ILE A 190 8.55 -13.83 -13.65
CA ILE A 190 7.09 -13.87 -13.85
C ILE A 190 6.37 -13.96 -12.50
N LEU A 191 6.86 -14.81 -11.59
CA LEU A 191 6.30 -14.97 -10.25
C LEU A 191 6.36 -13.66 -9.46
N VAL A 192 7.53 -13.00 -9.42
CA VAL A 192 7.70 -11.71 -8.73
C VAL A 192 6.76 -10.66 -9.31
N VAL A 193 6.67 -10.55 -10.63
CA VAL A 193 5.75 -9.61 -11.30
C VAL A 193 4.30 -9.91 -10.89
N ALA A 194 3.87 -11.17 -10.89
CA ALA A 194 2.52 -11.55 -10.47
C ALA A 194 2.22 -11.16 -9.02
N LEU A 195 3.16 -11.40 -8.11
CA LEU A 195 3.03 -11.03 -6.70
C LEU A 195 2.93 -9.50 -6.53
N VAL A 196 3.76 -8.73 -7.23
CA VAL A 196 3.70 -7.26 -7.21
C VAL A 196 2.34 -6.76 -7.73
N PHE A 197 1.79 -7.37 -8.77
CA PHE A 197 0.47 -7.00 -9.29
C PHE A 197 -0.66 -7.35 -8.31
N ILE A 198 -0.58 -8.47 -7.58
CA ILE A 198 -1.56 -8.83 -6.55
C ILE A 198 -1.58 -7.78 -5.43
N ASP A 199 -0.41 -7.38 -4.94
CA ASP A 199 -0.28 -6.34 -3.91
C ASP A 199 -0.78 -4.97 -4.42
N PHE A 200 -0.45 -4.61 -5.65
CA PHE A 200 -0.96 -3.42 -6.32
C PHE A 200 -2.49 -3.42 -6.41
N PHE A 201 -3.11 -4.52 -6.83
CA PHE A 201 -4.57 -4.62 -6.90
C PHE A 201 -5.22 -4.60 -5.52
N LEU A 202 -4.60 -5.23 -4.53
CA LEU A 202 -5.07 -5.19 -3.16
C LEU A 202 -5.15 -3.75 -2.65
N THR A 203 -4.04 -3.04 -2.72
CA THR A 203 -3.93 -1.69 -2.17
C THR A 203 -4.66 -0.65 -3.03
N GLY A 204 -4.58 -0.78 -4.35
CA GLY A 204 -5.15 0.18 -5.30
C GLY A 204 -6.67 0.09 -5.48
N PHE A 205 -7.25 -1.12 -5.40
CA PHE A 205 -8.65 -1.34 -5.76
C PHE A 205 -9.45 -2.08 -4.67
N VAL A 206 -8.91 -3.15 -4.08
CA VAL A 206 -9.64 -3.93 -3.08
C VAL A 206 -9.87 -3.13 -1.81
N VAL A 207 -8.87 -2.42 -1.31
CA VAL A 207 -8.99 -1.54 -0.13
C VAL A 207 -10.04 -0.44 -0.34
N PRO A 208 -10.10 0.31 -1.46
CA PRO A 208 -11.20 1.23 -1.75
C PRO A 208 -12.59 0.56 -1.80
N ILE A 209 -12.71 -0.64 -2.36
CA ILE A 209 -13.98 -1.39 -2.37
C ILE A 209 -14.40 -1.78 -0.94
N MET A 210 -13.46 -2.26 -0.12
CA MET A 210 -13.70 -2.54 1.30
C MET A 210 -14.19 -1.30 2.04
N TYR A 211 -13.52 -0.18 1.82
CA TYR A 211 -13.87 1.11 2.43
C TYR A 211 -15.28 1.56 2.05
N ARG A 212 -15.62 1.51 0.77
CA ARG A 212 -16.93 1.96 0.25
C ARG A 212 -18.11 1.15 0.78
N HIS A 213 -17.94 -0.17 0.88
CA HIS A 213 -19.05 -1.10 1.18
C HIS A 213 -19.01 -1.64 2.60
N GLY A 214 -17.97 -1.35 3.40
CA GLY A 214 -17.82 -1.87 4.76
C GLY A 214 -17.63 -3.40 4.84
N ILE A 215 -17.15 -4.04 3.76
CA ILE A 215 -17.06 -5.50 3.61
C ILE A 215 -15.66 -6.04 3.92
N SER A 216 -15.57 -7.38 4.07
CA SER A 216 -14.31 -8.08 4.28
C SER A 216 -13.43 -8.09 3.02
N THR A 217 -12.12 -8.31 3.20
CA THR A 217 -11.16 -8.41 2.07
C THR A 217 -11.56 -9.47 1.06
N THR A 218 -12.01 -10.64 1.52
CA THR A 218 -12.43 -11.74 0.64
C THR A 218 -13.65 -11.38 -0.20
N GLU A 219 -14.62 -10.66 0.36
CA GLU A 219 -15.79 -10.18 -0.37
C GLU A 219 -15.44 -9.08 -1.36
N ALA A 220 -14.52 -8.19 -1.00
CA ALA A 220 -14.03 -7.17 -1.90
C ALA A 220 -13.29 -7.78 -3.10
N TRP A 221 -12.48 -8.82 -2.90
CA TRP A 221 -11.90 -9.60 -4.00
C TRP A 221 -12.95 -10.23 -4.89
N LYS A 222 -14.02 -10.80 -4.33
CA LYS A 222 -15.13 -11.37 -5.12
C LYS A 222 -15.84 -10.33 -6.00
N ARG A 223 -15.88 -9.06 -5.58
CA ARG A 223 -16.42 -7.96 -6.39
C ARG A 223 -15.41 -7.45 -7.42
N PHE A 224 -14.13 -7.43 -7.08
CA PHE A 224 -13.08 -6.95 -7.98
C PHE A 224 -12.78 -7.92 -9.13
N ILE A 225 -12.73 -9.24 -8.86
CA ILE A 225 -12.37 -10.26 -9.87
C ILE A 225 -13.26 -10.24 -11.12
N PRO A 226 -14.60 -10.16 -11.05
CA PRO A 226 -15.44 -10.02 -12.23
C PRO A 226 -15.10 -8.78 -13.04
N LEU A 227 -14.92 -7.63 -12.38
CA LEU A 227 -14.56 -6.37 -13.00
C LEU A 227 -13.23 -6.45 -13.76
N PHE A 228 -12.24 -7.08 -13.15
CA PHE A 228 -10.95 -7.36 -13.78
C PHE A 228 -11.07 -8.29 -14.99
N ARG A 229 -11.90 -9.36 -14.88
CA ARG A 229 -12.10 -10.32 -15.97
C ARG A 229 -12.80 -9.73 -17.19
N GLU A 230 -13.71 -8.78 -16.98
CA GLU A 230 -14.36 -8.05 -18.07
C GLU A 230 -13.42 -7.11 -18.82
N ASN A 231 -12.45 -6.52 -18.11
CA ASN A 231 -11.56 -5.49 -18.66
C ASN A 231 -10.09 -5.70 -18.28
N PRO A 232 -9.47 -6.89 -18.52
CA PRO A 232 -8.12 -7.18 -18.03
C PRO A 232 -7.08 -6.25 -18.64
N GLY A 233 -7.20 -5.91 -19.92
CA GLY A 233 -6.28 -4.99 -20.60
C GLY A 233 -6.29 -3.59 -19.99
N ALA A 234 -7.45 -3.10 -19.56
CA ALA A 234 -7.57 -1.78 -18.94
C ALA A 234 -6.82 -1.72 -17.60
N PHE A 235 -6.96 -2.74 -16.76
CA PHE A 235 -6.28 -2.80 -15.47
C PHE A 235 -4.76 -3.02 -15.59
N VAL A 236 -4.33 -3.86 -16.53
CA VAL A 236 -2.90 -4.07 -16.79
C VAL A 236 -2.25 -2.80 -17.34
N LEU A 237 -2.90 -2.12 -18.30
CA LEU A 237 -2.40 -0.87 -18.84
C LEU A 237 -2.39 0.24 -17.78
N PHE A 238 -3.41 0.29 -16.93
CA PHE A 238 -3.43 1.20 -15.78
C PHE A 238 -2.28 0.89 -14.81
N GLY A 239 -2.01 -0.38 -14.52
CA GLY A 239 -0.86 -0.77 -13.71
C GLY A 239 0.46 -0.28 -14.28
N LEU A 240 0.68 -0.43 -15.60
CA LEU A 240 1.87 0.10 -16.27
C LEU A 240 1.96 1.62 -16.19
N LEU A 241 0.83 2.32 -16.39
CA LEU A 241 0.74 3.78 -16.20
C LEU A 241 1.10 4.19 -14.77
N TYR A 242 0.54 3.50 -13.79
CA TYR A 242 0.81 3.73 -12.37
C TYR A 242 2.29 3.55 -12.03
N PHE A 243 2.91 2.46 -12.49
CA PHE A 243 4.35 2.23 -12.33
C PHE A 243 5.19 3.30 -13.01
N GLY A 244 4.78 3.74 -14.22
CA GLY A 244 5.46 4.83 -14.93
C GLY A 244 5.41 6.15 -14.15
N VAL A 245 4.25 6.50 -13.61
CA VAL A 245 4.07 7.69 -12.78
C VAL A 245 4.92 7.60 -11.50
N MET A 246 4.91 6.45 -10.83
CA MET A 246 5.75 6.20 -9.66
C MET A 246 7.23 6.33 -9.97
N LEU A 247 7.68 5.74 -11.08
CA LEU A 247 9.06 5.85 -11.52
C LEU A 247 9.48 7.31 -11.75
N VAL A 248 8.64 8.09 -12.45
CA VAL A 248 8.88 9.52 -12.67
C VAL A 248 8.95 10.26 -11.33
N GLY A 249 8.01 10.00 -10.41
CA GLY A 249 8.03 10.57 -9.07
C GLY A 249 9.33 10.28 -8.33
N TRP A 250 9.78 9.04 -8.31
CA TRP A 250 11.04 8.63 -7.67
C TRP A 250 12.27 9.29 -8.31
N VAL A 251 12.31 9.38 -9.66
CA VAL A 251 13.40 10.06 -10.38
C VAL A 251 13.43 11.54 -10.00
N LEU A 252 12.28 12.21 -9.96
CA LEU A 252 12.21 13.63 -9.57
C LEU A 252 12.71 13.86 -8.14
N PHE A 253 12.32 13.01 -7.20
CA PHE A 253 12.80 13.09 -5.81
C PHE A 253 14.30 12.78 -5.69
N PHE A 254 14.79 11.80 -6.42
CA PHE A 254 16.21 11.47 -6.44
C PHE A 254 17.05 12.63 -6.99
N VAL A 255 16.65 13.21 -8.12
CA VAL A 255 17.31 14.38 -8.71
C VAL A 255 17.21 15.59 -7.77
N GLY A 256 16.03 15.85 -7.19
CA GLY A 256 15.85 16.91 -6.19
C GLY A 256 16.77 16.73 -4.96
N GLY A 257 16.89 15.49 -4.49
CA GLY A 257 17.80 15.13 -3.39
C GLY A 257 19.27 15.39 -3.71
N LEU A 258 19.70 15.11 -4.95
CA LEU A 258 21.04 15.41 -5.42
C LEU A 258 21.29 16.92 -5.53
N VAL A 259 20.34 17.68 -6.07
CA VAL A 259 20.42 19.15 -6.21
C VAL A 259 20.57 19.84 -4.84
N THR A 260 19.97 19.28 -3.78
CA THR A 260 20.10 19.78 -2.41
C THR A 260 21.40 19.32 -1.70
N CYS A 261 22.46 19.01 -2.45
CA CYS A 261 23.74 18.50 -1.93
C CYS A 261 23.56 17.28 -1.00
N CYS A 262 22.71 16.33 -1.39
CA CYS A 262 22.38 15.11 -0.65
C CYS A 262 21.66 15.31 0.69
N ILE A 263 21.41 16.52 1.15
CA ILE A 263 20.65 16.79 2.38
C ILE A 263 19.21 16.22 2.22
N GLY A 264 18.60 16.42 1.06
CA GLY A 264 17.29 15.84 0.74
C GLY A 264 17.27 14.31 0.81
N LEU A 265 18.32 13.63 0.36
CA LEU A 265 18.43 12.16 0.44
C LEU A 265 18.58 11.68 1.89
N ILE A 266 19.34 12.39 2.73
CA ILE A 266 19.48 12.08 4.16
C ILE A 266 18.14 12.25 4.88
N LEU A 267 17.40 13.32 4.60
CA LEU A 267 16.06 13.53 5.17
C LEU A 267 15.06 12.46 4.71
N MET A 268 15.16 12.03 3.46
CA MET A 268 14.33 10.90 2.93
C MET A 268 14.71 9.57 3.57
N ALA A 269 15.94 9.38 4.05
CA ALA A 269 16.36 8.18 4.75
C ALA A 269 15.67 8.01 6.12
N ILE A 270 15.14 9.10 6.70
CA ILE A 270 14.37 9.03 7.95
C ILE A 270 12.94 8.54 7.61
N PRO A 271 12.49 7.37 8.11
CA PRO A 271 11.29 6.68 7.63
C PRO A 271 10.04 7.55 7.58
N TYR A 272 9.74 8.29 8.63
CA TYR A 272 8.55 9.14 8.70
C TYR A 272 8.71 10.43 7.87
N ILE A 273 9.86 11.10 8.00
CA ILE A 273 10.13 12.39 7.31
C ILE A 273 10.17 12.13 5.79
N GLY A 274 10.79 11.04 5.36
CA GLY A 274 10.80 10.64 3.96
C GLY A 274 9.39 10.51 3.38
N THR A 275 8.45 9.90 4.12
CA THR A 275 7.06 9.80 3.67
C THR A 275 6.36 11.16 3.62
N VAL A 276 6.64 12.05 4.56
CA VAL A 276 6.11 13.44 4.52
C VAL A 276 6.62 14.18 3.27
N ILE A 277 7.90 14.05 2.94
CA ILE A 277 8.48 14.67 1.72
C ILE A 277 7.85 14.07 0.45
N THR A 278 7.69 12.75 0.40
CA THR A 278 7.13 12.04 -0.76
C THR A 278 5.59 11.98 -0.77
N LEU A 279 4.93 12.64 0.19
CA LEU A 279 3.48 12.66 0.34
C LEU A 279 2.72 13.05 -0.95
N PRO A 280 3.15 14.03 -1.76
CA PRO A 280 2.46 14.35 -3.01
C PRO A 280 2.36 13.15 -3.96
N VAL A 281 3.42 12.34 -4.08
CA VAL A 281 3.39 11.15 -4.95
C VAL A 281 2.42 10.10 -4.41
N HIS A 282 2.45 9.83 -3.12
CA HIS A 282 1.56 8.83 -2.50
C HIS A 282 0.09 9.26 -2.57
N THR A 283 -0.19 10.52 -2.31
CA THR A 283 -1.53 11.10 -2.41
C THR A 283 -2.04 11.07 -3.85
N PHE A 284 -1.20 11.48 -4.80
CA PHE A 284 -1.52 11.43 -6.23
C PHE A 284 -1.83 10.00 -6.70
N ALA A 285 -0.98 9.05 -6.35
CA ALA A 285 -1.14 7.65 -6.70
C ALA A 285 -2.43 7.05 -6.13
N ARG A 286 -2.79 7.41 -4.89
CA ARG A 286 -4.03 6.95 -4.28
C ARG A 286 -5.26 7.54 -4.96
N PHE A 287 -5.26 8.85 -5.22
CA PHE A 287 -6.34 9.47 -5.99
C PHE A 287 -6.46 8.89 -7.40
N LEU A 288 -5.33 8.62 -8.07
CA LEU A 288 -5.30 8.04 -9.41
C LEU A 288 -5.99 6.66 -9.44
N SER A 289 -5.71 5.80 -8.46
CA SER A 289 -6.34 4.48 -8.34
C SER A 289 -7.84 4.58 -8.06
N VAL A 290 -8.25 5.49 -7.18
CA VAL A 290 -9.67 5.67 -6.81
C VAL A 290 -10.47 6.29 -7.96
N GLU A 291 -9.93 7.29 -8.66
CA GLU A 291 -10.58 7.90 -9.84
C GLU A 291 -10.70 6.91 -10.99
N PHE A 292 -9.67 6.10 -11.22
CA PHE A 292 -9.75 5.04 -12.24
C PHE A 292 -10.82 4.01 -11.90
N LEU A 293 -10.90 3.57 -10.66
CA LEU A 293 -11.92 2.62 -10.19
C LEU A 293 -13.33 3.18 -10.37
N GLY A 294 -13.54 4.48 -10.11
CA GLY A 294 -14.82 5.16 -10.24
C GLY A 294 -15.40 5.20 -11.67
N GLN A 295 -14.61 4.89 -12.72
CA GLN A 295 -15.09 4.80 -14.09
C GLN A 295 -15.97 3.56 -14.36
N PHE A 296 -15.85 2.52 -13.51
CA PHE A 296 -16.54 1.25 -13.72
C PHE A 296 -17.95 1.20 -13.11
N GLY A 297 -18.42 2.29 -12.53
CA GLY A 297 -19.79 2.40 -12.02
C GLY A 297 -19.91 3.25 -10.77
N ASP A 298 -21.12 3.69 -10.46
CA ASP A 298 -21.38 4.53 -9.29
C ASP A 298 -21.13 3.78 -7.96
N ASP A 299 -21.28 2.45 -7.97
CA ASP A 299 -20.95 1.59 -6.82
C ASP A 299 -19.48 1.65 -6.42
N PHE A 300 -18.59 1.96 -7.38
CA PHE A 300 -17.15 2.06 -7.17
C PHE A 300 -16.65 3.49 -7.03
N ARG A 301 -17.55 4.49 -7.16
CA ARG A 301 -17.18 5.90 -7.05
C ARG A 301 -17.13 6.30 -5.57
N LEU A 302 -15.93 6.57 -5.07
CA LEU A 302 -15.69 7.04 -3.71
C LEU A 302 -15.69 8.58 -3.61
N LEU A 303 -15.24 9.23 -4.67
CA LEU A 303 -15.04 10.68 -4.70
C LEU A 303 -16.19 11.39 -5.40
N GLN A 304 -16.61 12.53 -4.85
CA GLN A 304 -17.59 13.38 -5.49
C GLN A 304 -17.06 13.94 -6.82
N PRO A 305 -17.92 14.22 -7.81
CA PRO A 305 -17.50 14.87 -9.05
C PRO A 305 -16.77 16.19 -8.78
N LEU A 306 -15.72 16.48 -9.56
CA LEU A 306 -14.91 17.69 -9.35
C LEU A 306 -15.70 18.99 -9.52
N ASN A 307 -16.80 18.96 -10.29
CA ASN A 307 -17.65 20.12 -10.55
C ASN A 307 -18.44 20.58 -9.32
N ASP A 308 -18.59 19.68 -8.32
CA ASP A 308 -19.32 19.95 -7.07
C ASP A 308 -18.38 20.31 -5.91
N VAL A 309 -17.06 20.30 -6.14
CA VAL A 309 -16.10 20.68 -5.12
C VAL A 309 -15.94 22.20 -5.11
N PRO A 310 -16.32 22.90 -4.03
CA PRO A 310 -16.09 24.34 -3.91
C PRO A 310 -14.61 24.68 -4.09
N ASP A 311 -14.29 25.77 -4.78
CA ASP A 311 -12.90 26.23 -4.97
C ASP A 311 -12.16 26.49 -3.65
N HIS A 312 -12.89 26.58 -2.54
CA HIS A 312 -12.35 26.71 -1.17
C HIS A 312 -13.04 25.69 -0.24
N PRO A 313 -12.50 24.46 -0.09
CA PRO A 313 -13.07 23.44 0.80
C PRO A 313 -12.95 23.76 2.30
N TYR A 314 -12.31 24.88 2.65
CA TYR A 314 -12.13 25.31 4.03
C TYR A 314 -12.59 26.77 4.18
N GLY A 315 -13.85 26.93 4.60
CA GLY A 315 -14.33 28.22 5.10
C GLY A 315 -13.48 28.64 6.29
N SER A 316 -12.87 29.81 6.20
CA SER A 316 -12.29 30.51 7.35
C SER A 316 -13.39 30.65 8.40
N GLY A 317 -13.31 29.87 9.48
CA GLY A 317 -14.23 29.98 10.60
C GLY A 317 -14.04 31.31 11.36
N SER A 318 -14.67 32.37 10.87
CA SER A 318 -15.05 33.54 11.63
C SER A 318 -16.24 34.20 10.94
N GLY A 319 -17.43 33.87 11.37
CA GLY A 319 -18.66 34.51 10.88
C GLY A 319 -19.86 33.65 11.26
N SER A 320 -20.52 34.03 12.33
CA SER A 320 -21.86 33.61 12.70
C SER A 320 -22.81 33.62 11.50
N GLY A 321 -23.17 32.44 11.03
CA GLY A 321 -24.18 32.26 9.99
C GLY A 321 -24.58 30.78 9.97
N GLU A 322 -25.73 30.52 10.52
CA GLU A 322 -26.47 29.28 10.43
C GLU A 322 -26.49 28.76 8.98
N VAL A 323 -25.79 27.67 8.69
CA VAL A 323 -26.05 26.88 7.49
C VAL A 323 -26.43 25.49 7.95
N GLN A 324 -27.72 25.29 8.02
CA GLN A 324 -28.41 24.02 8.05
C GLN A 324 -28.05 23.27 6.76
N GLY A 325 -27.07 22.37 6.86
CA GLY A 325 -26.64 21.45 5.81
C GLY A 325 -26.65 20.06 6.42
N ASP A 326 -27.82 19.44 6.37
CA ASP A 326 -28.07 18.03 6.70
C ASP A 326 -27.22 17.13 5.77
N GLY A 327 -26.11 16.66 6.29
CA GLY A 327 -25.25 15.67 5.67
C GLY A 327 -25.58 14.26 6.14
N THR A 328 -26.84 13.88 6.14
CA THR A 328 -27.26 12.51 6.40
C THR A 328 -26.84 11.59 5.24
N VAL A 329 -25.87 10.75 5.52
CA VAL A 329 -25.60 9.53 4.75
C VAL A 329 -26.82 8.63 4.93
N VAL A 330 -27.68 8.55 3.93
CA VAL A 330 -28.83 7.64 3.89
C VAL A 330 -28.27 6.21 3.89
N ARG A 331 -28.39 5.52 5.01
CA ARG A 331 -28.23 4.06 5.06
C ARG A 331 -29.47 3.42 4.44
N PRO A 332 -29.36 2.31 3.72
CA PRO A 332 -30.49 1.60 3.12
C PRO A 332 -31.51 1.00 4.10
N GLU A 333 -31.32 1.12 5.40
CA GLU A 333 -32.16 0.48 6.43
C GLU A 333 -33.26 1.40 6.99
N ASP A 334 -33.31 2.68 6.63
CA ASP A 334 -34.30 3.64 7.18
C ASP A 334 -35.54 3.84 6.29
N VAL A 335 -35.74 2.99 5.29
CA VAL A 335 -36.98 3.00 4.48
C VAL A 335 -37.94 1.96 5.02
N GLY A 336 -38.64 2.30 6.10
CA GLY A 336 -39.71 1.44 6.60
C GLY A 336 -40.24 1.72 7.98
N GLN A 337 -40.55 2.97 8.32
CA GLN A 337 -41.51 3.26 9.38
C GLN A 337 -42.35 4.47 9.00
N ASP A 338 -43.55 4.15 8.59
CA ASP A 338 -44.66 5.07 8.36
C ASP A 338 -45.13 5.64 9.73
N PRO A 339 -45.12 6.94 9.97
CA PRO A 339 -45.74 7.50 11.16
C PRO A 339 -47.24 7.59 10.91
N GLY A 340 -47.98 6.69 11.55
CA GLY A 340 -49.42 6.62 11.58
C GLY A 340 -50.08 7.95 11.91
N GLY A 341 -51.15 8.20 11.19
CA GLY A 341 -51.92 9.43 11.15
C GLY A 341 -52.53 9.83 12.49
N ASP A 342 -52.42 11.08 12.78
CA ASP A 342 -53.25 11.80 13.70
C ASP A 342 -54.62 12.04 13.11
N GLN A 343 -55.63 11.41 13.66
CA GLN A 343 -57.03 11.76 13.44
C GLN A 343 -57.44 12.85 14.44
N PRO A 344 -58.11 13.89 14.01
CA PRO A 344 -58.72 14.88 14.94
C PRO A 344 -59.96 14.31 15.58
N GLY A 345 -60.01 14.37 16.91
CA GLY A 345 -61.17 14.02 17.73
C GLY A 345 -62.33 14.99 17.54
N PRO A 346 -63.59 14.54 17.79
CA PRO A 346 -64.77 15.32 17.59
C PRO A 346 -65.00 16.33 18.72
N GLU A 347 -65.41 17.55 18.29
CA GLU A 347 -65.98 18.55 19.20
C GLU A 347 -67.35 18.07 19.72
N ASN A 348 -67.60 18.33 20.97
CA ASN A 348 -68.87 18.12 21.63
C ASN A 348 -69.57 19.45 21.89
N PRO A 349 -70.93 19.46 21.89
CA PRO A 349 -71.73 20.63 22.15
C PRO A 349 -71.75 21.11 23.61
#